data_d7acfea6d5ba8acb954ff24247c3fa3c
#
_entry.id   d7acfea6d5ba8acb954ff24247c3fa3c
#
_cell.length_a   1.000
_cell.length_b   1.000
_cell.length_c   1.000
_cell.angle_alpha   90.00
_cell.angle_beta   90.00
_cell.angle_gamma   90.00
#
_symmetry.space_group_name_H-M   'P 1'
#
loop_
_entity.id
_entity.type
_entity.pdbx_description
1 polymer ?
#
loop_
_entity_poly.entity_id
_entity_poly.type
_entity_poly.pdbx_seq_one_letter_code
_entity_poly.pdbx_strand_id
1 'polypeptide(L)'
;KTTTTYLIERIMADHGVKTGLIGTIQLRYDGQTYTASGTTQESLELQRTLNDMALKGVECCVMEVSSHALHQGRVKGTDYRTAIFTNLTQDHLDYHHTMEEYRAAKGLFFSRLGNVISPWKEERKYAVLNADDEATAYFAAQTAAEVITYGIDSKANVRASQISITSKGTFFHVDTFKGETDISLRMVGKFNVYNALAAITAALLEDVPLEEIKTSLESVAGVDGRVESVDAGQDYAVIVDYAHTPDGLENVLRAVCEFAG
;
A
#
# COMPACT_ATOMS: atom_id res chain seq x y z
N LYS A 1 3.43 3.22 -1.25
CA LYS A 1 2.99 2.92 0.13
C LYS A 1 1.76 3.73 0.51
N THR A 2 1.86 5.06 0.56
CA THR A 2 0.79 5.95 1.05
C THR A 2 -0.53 5.72 0.33
N THR A 3 -0.54 5.76 -1.01
CA THR A 3 -1.76 5.48 -1.78
C THR A 3 -2.33 4.10 -1.47
N THR A 4 -1.48 3.07 -1.41
CA THR A 4 -1.90 1.70 -1.09
C THR A 4 -2.58 1.61 0.28
N THR A 5 -1.98 2.21 1.32
CA THR A 5 -2.58 2.18 2.68
C THR A 5 -3.90 2.93 2.75
N TYR A 6 -4.03 4.05 2.03
CA TYR A 6 -5.29 4.78 1.90
C TYR A 6 -6.39 3.96 1.23
N LEU A 7 -6.06 3.26 0.13
CA LEU A 7 -7.01 2.42 -0.58
C LEU A 7 -7.48 1.25 0.29
N ILE A 8 -6.56 0.59 0.99
CA ILE A 8 -6.91 -0.52 1.90
C ILE A 8 -7.81 -0.03 3.03
N GLU A 9 -7.41 1.06 3.70
CA GLU A 9 -8.18 1.63 4.80
C GLU A 9 -9.57 2.02 4.34
N ARG A 10 -9.71 2.63 3.15
CA ARG A 10 -11.00 3.00 2.58
C ARG A 10 -11.88 1.79 2.31
N ILE A 11 -11.35 0.74 1.68
CA ILE A 11 -12.07 -0.50 1.40
C ILE A 11 -12.57 -1.14 2.70
N MET A 12 -11.69 -1.25 3.71
CA MET A 12 -12.06 -1.86 5.00
C MET A 12 -13.13 -1.03 5.74
N ALA A 13 -13.01 0.29 5.71
CA ALA A 13 -14.00 1.19 6.32
C ALA A 13 -15.37 1.11 5.62
N ASP A 14 -15.40 1.08 4.30
CA ASP A 14 -16.64 0.93 3.51
C ASP A 14 -17.27 -0.45 3.73
N HIS A 15 -16.47 -1.49 4.01
CA HIS A 15 -16.95 -2.82 4.41
C HIS A 15 -17.49 -2.85 5.85
N GLY A 16 -17.42 -1.75 6.59
CA GLY A 16 -17.97 -1.63 7.94
C GLY A 16 -16.98 -1.97 9.08
N VAL A 17 -15.70 -2.18 8.75
CA VAL A 17 -14.64 -2.44 9.75
C VAL A 17 -14.18 -1.11 10.35
N LYS A 18 -14.07 -1.02 11.68
CA LYS A 18 -13.51 0.16 12.33
C LYS A 18 -12.00 0.22 12.13
N THR A 19 -11.55 1.19 11.33
CA THR A 19 -10.17 1.28 10.86
C THR A 19 -9.32 2.30 11.62
N GLY A 20 -7.99 2.07 11.58
CA GLY A 20 -6.97 3.04 11.90
C GLY A 20 -5.92 3.11 10.78
N LEU A 21 -5.38 4.30 10.53
CA LEU A 21 -4.34 4.54 9.53
C LEU A 21 -3.14 5.20 10.18
N ILE A 22 -1.93 4.64 9.95
CA ILE A 22 -0.65 5.23 10.35
C ILE A 22 0.20 5.41 9.09
N GLY A 23 0.49 6.63 8.70
CA GLY A 23 1.21 6.90 7.45
C GLY A 23 1.98 8.20 7.44
N THR A 24 2.62 8.47 6.31
CA THR A 24 3.47 9.65 6.09
C THR A 24 2.68 10.95 6.19
N ILE A 25 1.46 10.97 5.68
CA ILE A 25 0.63 12.19 5.63
C ILE A 25 -0.07 12.41 6.96
N GLN A 26 -0.64 11.35 7.55
CA GLN A 26 -1.46 11.48 8.76
C GLN A 26 -1.52 10.19 9.57
N LEU A 27 -1.89 10.37 10.82
CA LEU A 27 -2.39 9.35 11.72
C LEU A 27 -3.89 9.57 11.90
N ARG A 28 -4.72 8.58 11.62
CA ARG A 28 -6.18 8.71 11.69
C ARG A 28 -6.82 7.47 12.32
N TYR A 29 -7.69 7.68 13.28
CA TYR A 29 -8.54 6.65 13.88
C TYR A 29 -9.65 7.31 14.72
N ASP A 30 -10.74 6.58 14.95
CA ASP A 30 -11.88 7.02 15.76
C ASP A 30 -12.46 8.39 15.34
N GLY A 31 -12.48 8.66 14.01
CA GLY A 31 -12.96 9.92 13.45
C GLY A 31 -12.05 11.13 13.68
N GLN A 32 -10.87 10.94 14.29
CA GLN A 32 -9.89 11.99 14.54
C GLN A 32 -8.66 11.83 13.63
N THR A 33 -8.11 12.98 13.22
CA THR A 33 -6.85 13.05 12.48
C THR A 33 -5.80 13.75 13.34
N TYR A 34 -4.63 13.12 13.43
CA TYR A 34 -3.49 13.61 14.21
C TYR A 34 -2.32 13.87 13.26
N THR A 35 -1.43 14.79 13.66
CA THR A 35 -0.19 15.03 12.92
C THR A 35 0.71 13.79 12.99
N ALA A 36 1.18 13.33 11.83
CA ALA A 36 2.14 12.24 11.78
C ALA A 36 3.53 12.72 12.26
N SER A 37 4.17 11.96 13.13
CA SER A 37 5.56 12.20 13.59
C SER A 37 6.60 11.56 12.63
N GLY A 38 6.19 11.23 11.42
CA GLY A 38 6.97 10.55 10.39
C GLY A 38 6.22 9.35 9.81
N THR A 39 6.79 8.71 8.79
CA THR A 39 6.14 7.57 8.10
C THR A 39 5.82 6.41 9.05
N THR A 40 6.74 6.10 9.97
CA THR A 40 6.59 5.06 10.99
C THR A 40 7.08 5.63 12.31
N GLN A 41 6.22 5.66 13.30
CA GLN A 41 6.49 6.19 14.64
C GLN A 41 7.64 5.45 15.35
N GLU A 42 8.23 6.07 16.37
CA GLU A 42 9.15 5.40 17.29
C GLU A 42 8.44 4.31 18.08
N SER A 43 9.16 3.28 18.51
CA SER A 43 8.55 2.05 19.05
C SER A 43 7.61 2.29 20.23
N LEU A 44 7.95 3.17 21.15
CA LEU A 44 7.08 3.48 22.32
C LEU A 44 5.80 4.21 21.89
N GLU A 45 5.94 5.17 20.97
CA GLU A 45 4.81 5.92 20.43
C GLU A 45 3.88 5.00 19.62
N LEU A 46 4.45 4.15 18.77
CA LEU A 46 3.70 3.17 17.99
C LEU A 46 2.88 2.25 18.91
N GLN A 47 3.48 1.69 19.96
CA GLN A 47 2.77 0.80 20.88
C GLN A 47 1.66 1.54 21.65
N ARG A 48 1.87 2.80 22.03
CA ARG A 48 0.83 3.64 22.65
C ARG A 48 -0.32 3.90 21.68
N THR A 49 -0.01 4.25 20.43
CA THR A 49 -1.02 4.50 19.39
C THR A 49 -1.85 3.24 19.11
N LEU A 50 -1.21 2.08 18.95
CA LEU A 50 -1.91 0.81 18.73
C LEU A 50 -2.77 0.42 19.93
N ASN A 51 -2.30 0.63 21.16
CA ASN A 51 -3.09 0.40 22.36
C ASN A 51 -4.29 1.35 22.44
N ASP A 52 -4.13 2.64 22.15
CA ASP A 52 -5.25 3.60 22.14
C ASP A 52 -6.29 3.23 21.06
N MET A 53 -5.84 2.83 19.87
CA MET A 53 -6.71 2.30 18.80
C MET A 53 -7.51 1.09 19.29
N ALA A 54 -6.86 0.13 19.94
CA ALA A 54 -7.51 -1.06 20.48
C ALA A 54 -8.55 -0.71 21.56
N LEU A 55 -8.24 0.20 22.48
CA LEU A 55 -9.17 0.68 23.50
C LEU A 55 -10.37 1.40 22.90
N LYS A 56 -10.22 2.04 21.76
CA LYS A 56 -11.28 2.70 21.01
C LYS A 56 -12.03 1.75 20.06
N GLY A 57 -11.71 0.46 20.08
CA GLY A 57 -12.37 -0.57 19.30
C GLY A 57 -12.00 -0.57 17.81
N VAL A 58 -10.83 -0.08 17.44
CA VAL A 58 -10.29 -0.25 16.09
C VAL A 58 -9.98 -1.72 15.87
N GLU A 59 -10.52 -2.28 14.78
CA GLU A 59 -10.42 -3.68 14.42
C GLU A 59 -9.30 -3.95 13.39
N CYS A 60 -9.04 -2.98 12.54
CA CYS A 60 -8.02 -3.06 11.50
C CYS A 60 -7.14 -1.80 11.50
N CYS A 61 -5.84 -1.96 11.72
CA CYS A 61 -4.86 -0.89 11.56
C CYS A 61 -4.05 -1.11 10.28
N VAL A 62 -4.14 -0.15 9.36
CA VAL A 62 -3.33 -0.12 8.14
C VAL A 62 -2.19 0.85 8.35
N MET A 63 -0.93 0.41 8.10
CA MET A 63 0.21 1.28 8.36
C MET A 63 1.30 1.21 7.30
N GLU A 64 1.98 2.34 7.10
CA GLU A 64 3.22 2.38 6.36
C GLU A 64 4.40 1.95 7.24
N VAL A 65 5.19 1.00 6.75
CA VAL A 65 6.42 0.56 7.41
C VAL A 65 7.62 0.95 6.55
N SER A 66 8.49 1.83 7.09
CA SER A 66 9.70 2.28 6.41
C SER A 66 10.86 1.31 6.66
N SER A 67 11.83 1.27 5.72
CA SER A 67 13.05 0.47 5.87
C SER A 67 13.88 0.90 7.07
N HIS A 68 13.89 2.19 7.40
CA HIS A 68 14.52 2.72 8.61
C HIS A 68 13.87 2.12 9.87
N ALA A 69 12.54 2.13 9.95
CA ALA A 69 11.83 1.57 11.09
C ALA A 69 12.07 0.07 11.27
N LEU A 70 12.19 -0.67 10.16
CA LEU A 70 12.54 -2.09 10.18
C LEU A 70 13.97 -2.32 10.68
N HIS A 71 14.92 -1.58 10.13
CA HIS A 71 16.32 -1.66 10.51
C HIS A 71 16.55 -1.27 11.97
N GLN A 72 15.93 -0.18 12.42
CA GLN A 72 16.00 0.32 13.80
C GLN A 72 15.15 -0.49 14.79
N GLY A 73 14.33 -1.42 14.30
CA GLY A 73 13.50 -2.25 15.17
C GLY A 73 12.27 -1.56 15.76
N ARG A 74 11.84 -0.42 15.22
CA ARG A 74 10.71 0.36 15.75
C ARG A 74 9.40 -0.42 15.79
N VAL A 75 9.22 -1.37 14.88
CA VAL A 75 8.02 -2.20 14.75
C VAL A 75 8.12 -3.57 15.43
N LYS A 76 9.20 -3.81 16.20
CA LYS A 76 9.33 -5.04 16.98
C LYS A 76 8.20 -5.13 18.02
N GLY A 77 7.62 -6.34 18.14
CA GLY A 77 6.50 -6.58 19.05
C GLY A 77 5.13 -6.29 18.44
N THR A 78 5.05 -5.74 17.21
CA THR A 78 3.80 -5.63 16.48
C THR A 78 3.58 -6.90 15.65
N ASP A 79 2.44 -7.54 15.83
CA ASP A 79 2.05 -8.73 15.07
C ASP A 79 1.23 -8.32 13.84
N TYR A 80 1.80 -8.52 12.65
CA TYR A 80 1.16 -8.22 11.39
C TYR A 80 0.45 -9.44 10.83
N ARG A 81 -0.79 -9.26 10.37
CA ARG A 81 -1.52 -10.27 9.62
C ARG A 81 -1.05 -10.33 8.17
N THR A 82 -0.88 -9.17 7.56
CA THR A 82 -0.49 -9.03 6.16
C THR A 82 0.64 -8.03 6.01
N ALA A 83 1.71 -8.42 5.32
CA ALA A 83 2.79 -7.53 4.92
C ALA A 83 2.77 -7.36 3.39
N ILE A 84 2.83 -6.11 2.91
CA ILE A 84 2.72 -5.80 1.50
C ILE A 84 4.03 -5.19 0.99
N PHE A 85 4.57 -5.76 -0.08
CA PHE A 85 5.70 -5.23 -0.84
C PHE A 85 5.21 -4.56 -2.11
N THR A 86 5.48 -3.26 -2.25
CA THR A 86 5.07 -2.47 -3.42
C THR A 86 6.15 -2.42 -4.49
N ASN A 87 7.34 -1.95 -4.14
CA ASN A 87 8.50 -1.86 -5.04
C ASN A 87 9.80 -1.65 -4.26
N LEU A 88 10.94 -1.85 -4.96
CA LEU A 88 12.28 -1.55 -4.48
C LEU A 88 13.04 -0.77 -5.56
N THR A 89 12.95 0.55 -5.52
CA THR A 89 13.70 1.46 -6.40
C THR A 89 14.72 2.26 -5.58
N GLN A 90 15.68 2.90 -6.23
CA GLN A 90 16.74 3.64 -5.55
C GLN A 90 16.16 4.74 -4.66
N ASP A 91 16.36 4.59 -3.36
CA ASP A 91 16.00 5.55 -2.32
C ASP A 91 16.80 5.24 -1.04
N HIS A 92 16.91 6.21 -0.13
CA HIS A 92 17.49 6.01 1.21
C HIS A 92 18.93 5.46 1.24
N LEU A 93 19.74 5.66 0.17
CA LEU A 93 21.13 5.20 0.13
C LEU A 93 22.06 6.05 1.02
N ASP A 94 21.64 7.22 1.43
CA ASP A 94 22.27 8.01 2.48
C ASP A 94 22.28 7.27 3.83
N TYR A 95 21.30 6.41 4.07
CA TYR A 95 21.16 5.61 5.29
C TYR A 95 21.61 4.15 5.10
N HIS A 96 21.16 3.50 4.01
CA HIS A 96 21.41 2.07 3.79
C HIS A 96 22.69 1.79 3.00
N HIS A 97 23.34 2.83 2.43
CA HIS A 97 24.58 2.80 1.65
C HIS A 97 24.48 2.02 0.33
N THR A 98 23.87 0.83 0.29
CA THR A 98 23.72 0.01 -0.92
C THR A 98 22.27 -0.46 -1.11
N MET A 99 21.92 -0.84 -2.36
CA MET A 99 20.61 -1.43 -2.66
C MET A 99 20.41 -2.79 -1.98
N GLU A 100 21.51 -3.55 -1.78
CA GLU A 100 21.52 -4.83 -1.06
C GLU A 100 21.13 -4.64 0.41
N GLU A 101 21.72 -3.65 1.09
CA GLU A 101 21.41 -3.33 2.48
C GLU A 101 19.97 -2.78 2.60
N TYR A 102 19.53 -1.95 1.64
CA TYR A 102 18.16 -1.46 1.59
C TYR A 102 17.16 -2.60 1.40
N ARG A 103 17.42 -3.54 0.48
CA ARG A 103 16.62 -4.75 0.29
C ARG A 103 16.60 -5.62 1.55
N ALA A 104 17.77 -5.85 2.17
CA ALA A 104 17.89 -6.64 3.39
C ALA A 104 17.08 -6.01 4.54
N ALA A 105 17.11 -4.68 4.70
CA ALA A 105 16.33 -3.98 5.71
C ALA A 105 14.81 -4.20 5.50
N LYS A 106 14.31 -4.11 4.25
CA LYS A 106 12.92 -4.45 3.93
C LYS A 106 12.62 -5.94 4.18
N GLY A 107 13.60 -6.83 3.90
CA GLY A 107 13.50 -8.27 4.14
C GLY A 107 13.19 -8.64 5.58
N LEU A 108 13.61 -7.81 6.55
CA LEU A 108 13.29 -8.01 7.97
C LEU A 108 11.78 -8.04 8.25
N PHE A 109 10.97 -7.38 7.44
CA PHE A 109 9.53 -7.41 7.59
C PHE A 109 8.96 -8.80 7.26
N PHE A 110 9.41 -9.35 6.14
CA PHE A 110 8.94 -10.66 5.65
C PHE A 110 9.52 -11.82 6.45
N SER A 111 10.80 -11.75 6.84
CA SER A 111 11.44 -12.80 7.65
C SER A 111 10.84 -12.97 9.04
N ARG A 112 10.20 -11.93 9.57
CA ARG A 112 9.50 -11.97 10.86
C ARG A 112 8.04 -12.36 10.75
N LEU A 113 7.46 -12.25 9.57
CA LEU A 113 6.05 -12.55 9.32
C LEU A 113 5.80 -14.07 9.39
N GLY A 114 4.83 -14.49 10.18
CA GLY A 114 4.49 -15.90 10.35
C GLY A 114 5.39 -16.68 11.32
N ASN A 115 6.42 -16.05 11.88
CA ASN A 115 7.34 -16.69 12.84
C ASN A 115 6.93 -16.51 14.31
N VAL A 116 5.80 -15.87 14.57
CA VAL A 116 5.24 -15.75 15.92
C VAL A 116 4.14 -16.79 16.07
N ILE A 117 4.38 -17.77 16.94
CA ILE A 117 3.36 -18.73 17.34
C ILE A 117 2.49 -18.05 18.40
N SER A 118 1.30 -17.62 18.01
CA SER A 118 0.29 -17.19 18.98
C SER A 118 -0.43 -18.43 19.54
N PRO A 119 -0.38 -18.69 20.83
CA PRO A 119 -1.10 -19.84 21.40
C PRO A 119 -2.62 -19.64 21.40
N TRP A 120 -3.10 -18.45 21.06
CA TRP A 120 -4.50 -18.06 21.20
C TRP A 120 -5.29 -17.98 19.89
N LYS A 121 -4.62 -17.99 18.70
CA LYS A 121 -5.30 -17.90 17.41
C LYS A 121 -4.39 -18.38 16.28
N GLU A 122 -4.78 -19.43 15.60
CA GLU A 122 -4.18 -19.82 14.32
C GLU A 122 -4.66 -18.85 13.22
N GLU A 123 -4.06 -17.67 13.17
CA GLU A 123 -4.30 -16.74 12.07
C GLU A 123 -3.27 -16.98 10.96
N ARG A 124 -3.76 -17.19 9.75
CA ARG A 124 -2.90 -17.20 8.57
C ARG A 124 -2.27 -15.84 8.40
N LYS A 125 -0.97 -15.83 8.09
CA LYS A 125 -0.21 -14.62 7.79
C LYS A 125 0.09 -14.58 6.31
N TYR A 126 0.05 -13.41 5.71
CA TYR A 126 0.17 -13.24 4.26
C TYR A 126 1.29 -12.26 3.90
N ALA A 127 2.14 -12.67 2.94
CA ALA A 127 3.09 -11.80 2.25
C ALA A 127 2.53 -11.46 0.86
N VAL A 128 2.05 -10.24 0.69
CA VAL A 128 1.51 -9.74 -0.58
C VAL A 128 2.64 -9.07 -1.36
N LEU A 129 3.06 -9.66 -2.47
CA LEU A 129 4.27 -9.28 -3.19
C LEU A 129 3.97 -8.86 -4.63
N ASN A 130 4.61 -7.77 -5.08
CA ASN A 130 4.55 -7.32 -6.47
C ASN A 130 5.37 -8.25 -7.38
N ALA A 131 4.70 -9.08 -8.20
CA ALA A 131 5.34 -10.05 -9.08
C ALA A 131 6.23 -9.43 -10.18
N ASP A 132 6.03 -8.14 -10.48
CA ASP A 132 6.78 -7.44 -11.52
C ASP A 132 8.07 -6.77 -10.98
N ASP A 133 8.32 -6.84 -9.67
CA ASP A 133 9.54 -6.34 -9.05
C ASP A 133 10.56 -7.47 -8.83
N GLU A 134 11.80 -7.26 -9.27
CA GLU A 134 12.89 -8.24 -9.18
C GLU A 134 13.19 -8.70 -7.74
N ALA A 135 12.93 -7.85 -6.73
CA ALA A 135 13.14 -8.19 -5.34
C ALA A 135 12.11 -9.17 -4.77
N THR A 136 11.02 -9.44 -5.49
CA THR A 136 9.93 -10.31 -5.02
C THR A 136 10.41 -11.72 -4.68
N ALA A 137 11.25 -12.32 -5.51
CA ALA A 137 11.82 -13.66 -5.24
C ALA A 137 12.63 -13.69 -3.94
N TYR A 138 13.37 -12.62 -3.65
CA TYR A 138 14.12 -12.49 -2.40
C TYR A 138 13.19 -12.44 -1.18
N PHE A 139 12.13 -11.64 -1.21
CA PHE A 139 11.19 -11.53 -0.09
C PHE A 139 10.36 -12.81 0.09
N ALA A 140 9.95 -13.45 -0.99
CA ALA A 140 9.26 -14.74 -0.94
C ALA A 140 10.10 -15.83 -0.26
N ALA A 141 11.42 -15.84 -0.48
CA ALA A 141 12.34 -16.79 0.16
C ALA A 141 12.59 -16.48 1.64
N GLN A 142 12.28 -15.28 2.12
CA GLN A 142 12.51 -14.86 3.51
C GLN A 142 11.34 -15.18 4.45
N THR A 143 10.14 -15.39 3.95
CA THR A 143 8.92 -15.46 4.78
C THR A 143 8.46 -16.91 5.02
N ALA A 144 7.92 -17.16 6.20
CA ALA A 144 7.16 -18.36 6.52
C ALA A 144 5.63 -18.18 6.26
N ALA A 145 5.20 -16.96 5.94
CA ALA A 145 3.80 -16.67 5.64
C ALA A 145 3.41 -17.16 4.24
N GLU A 146 2.11 -17.28 4.00
CA GLU A 146 1.58 -17.60 2.68
C GLU A 146 1.85 -16.44 1.70
N VAL A 147 2.49 -16.73 0.57
CA VAL A 147 2.84 -15.73 -0.44
C VAL A 147 1.71 -15.61 -1.45
N ILE A 148 1.16 -14.41 -1.57
CA ILE A 148 0.18 -14.04 -2.59
C ILE A 148 0.77 -12.93 -3.45
N THR A 149 0.72 -13.08 -4.76
CA THR A 149 1.33 -12.13 -5.69
C THR A 149 0.28 -11.29 -6.41
N TYR A 150 0.66 -10.06 -6.74
CA TYR A 150 -0.09 -9.22 -7.65
C TYR A 150 0.84 -8.64 -8.72
N GLY A 151 0.30 -8.29 -9.89
CA GLY A 151 1.11 -7.74 -10.97
C GLY A 151 0.31 -7.41 -12.22
N ILE A 152 1.00 -6.88 -13.21
CA ILE A 152 0.46 -6.52 -14.53
C ILE A 152 1.11 -7.40 -15.60
N ASP A 153 2.43 -7.40 -15.65
CA ASP A 153 3.22 -8.00 -16.72
C ASP A 153 3.53 -9.48 -16.43
N SER A 154 3.78 -9.82 -15.17
CA SER A 154 4.09 -11.18 -14.72
C SER A 154 2.83 -11.99 -14.37
N LYS A 155 2.97 -13.31 -14.32
CA LYS A 155 1.91 -14.18 -13.78
C LYS A 155 1.79 -13.94 -12.27
N ALA A 156 0.58 -13.66 -11.81
CA ALA A 156 0.27 -13.35 -10.42
C ALA A 156 -1.09 -13.91 -10.00
N ASN A 157 -1.34 -13.98 -8.67
CA ASN A 157 -2.63 -14.41 -8.12
C ASN A 157 -3.73 -13.34 -8.32
N VAL A 158 -3.34 -12.07 -8.37
CA VAL A 158 -4.21 -10.94 -8.70
C VAL A 158 -3.54 -10.16 -9.83
N ARG A 159 -4.16 -10.09 -11.00
CA ARG A 159 -3.52 -9.55 -12.19
C ARG A 159 -4.40 -8.56 -12.93
N ALA A 160 -3.84 -7.39 -13.26
CA ALA A 160 -4.51 -6.45 -14.15
C ALA A 160 -4.13 -6.71 -15.62
N SER A 161 -5.09 -6.47 -16.49
CA SER A 161 -4.97 -6.50 -17.96
C SER A 161 -5.84 -5.42 -18.59
N GLN A 162 -5.76 -5.23 -19.90
CA GLN A 162 -6.59 -4.29 -20.65
C GLN A 162 -6.55 -2.86 -20.08
N ILE A 163 -5.37 -2.40 -19.67
CA ILE A 163 -5.21 -1.10 -19.01
C ILE A 163 -5.36 0.03 -20.04
N SER A 164 -6.24 0.99 -19.73
CA SER A 164 -6.43 2.23 -20.49
C SER A 164 -6.32 3.42 -19.55
N ILE A 165 -5.39 4.34 -19.85
CA ILE A 165 -5.13 5.53 -19.06
C ILE A 165 -5.62 6.75 -19.83
N THR A 166 -6.39 7.59 -19.15
CA THR A 166 -6.94 8.85 -19.72
C THR A 166 -6.76 9.98 -18.72
N SER A 167 -6.99 11.22 -19.13
CA SER A 167 -7.01 12.38 -18.22
C SER A 167 -8.10 12.32 -17.14
N LYS A 168 -9.07 11.43 -17.27
CA LYS A 168 -10.20 11.27 -16.34
C LYS A 168 -10.02 10.12 -15.35
N GLY A 169 -8.96 9.31 -15.54
CA GLY A 169 -8.69 8.15 -14.69
C GLY A 169 -8.09 6.97 -15.45
N THR A 170 -8.00 5.85 -14.77
CA THR A 170 -7.40 4.61 -15.27
C THR A 170 -8.40 3.47 -15.20
N PHE A 171 -8.69 2.87 -16.34
CA PHE A 171 -9.52 1.68 -16.47
C PHE A 171 -8.63 0.43 -16.59
N PHE A 172 -9.02 -0.68 -15.98
CA PHE A 172 -8.38 -1.98 -16.16
C PHE A 172 -9.32 -3.14 -15.81
N HIS A 173 -9.08 -4.29 -16.44
CA HIS A 173 -9.67 -5.56 -16.04
C HIS A 173 -8.78 -6.23 -14.99
N VAL A 174 -9.37 -6.83 -13.95
CA VAL A 174 -8.63 -7.56 -12.90
C VAL A 174 -9.13 -8.99 -12.77
N ASP A 175 -8.21 -9.95 -12.89
CA ASP A 175 -8.41 -11.36 -12.56
C ASP A 175 -7.91 -11.62 -11.14
N THR A 176 -8.69 -12.33 -10.33
CA THR A 176 -8.33 -12.65 -8.94
C THR A 176 -8.68 -14.09 -8.59
N PHE A 177 -8.18 -14.58 -7.46
CA PHE A 177 -8.55 -15.89 -6.92
C PHE A 177 -9.99 -15.96 -6.34
N LYS A 178 -10.74 -14.86 -6.37
CA LYS A 178 -12.17 -14.77 -5.96
C LYS A 178 -13.11 -14.39 -7.11
N GLY A 179 -12.59 -14.28 -8.34
CA GLY A 179 -13.34 -13.87 -9.54
C GLY A 179 -12.66 -12.74 -10.29
N GLU A 180 -13.35 -12.19 -11.26
CA GLU A 180 -12.85 -11.12 -12.14
C GLU A 180 -13.83 -9.96 -12.21
N THR A 181 -13.34 -8.74 -12.45
CA THR A 181 -14.18 -7.56 -12.66
C THR A 181 -13.40 -6.46 -13.37
N ASP A 182 -14.15 -5.48 -13.90
CA ASP A 182 -13.59 -4.25 -14.47
C ASP A 182 -13.57 -3.15 -13.42
N ILE A 183 -12.50 -2.38 -13.34
CA ILE A 183 -12.32 -1.28 -12.39
C ILE A 183 -12.01 0.02 -13.11
N SER A 184 -12.69 1.10 -12.71
CA SER A 184 -12.48 2.45 -13.22
C SER A 184 -12.02 3.38 -12.10
N LEU A 185 -10.71 3.54 -11.95
CA LEU A 185 -10.13 4.47 -10.97
C LEU A 185 -10.23 5.91 -11.47
N ARG A 186 -10.51 6.84 -10.58
CA ARG A 186 -10.38 8.28 -10.86
C ARG A 186 -8.92 8.74 -10.83
N MET A 187 -8.03 7.94 -10.24
CA MET A 187 -6.59 8.19 -10.19
C MET A 187 -5.94 7.79 -11.51
N VAL A 188 -5.00 8.60 -11.98
CA VAL A 188 -4.32 8.42 -13.27
C VAL A 188 -2.95 7.75 -13.06
N GLY A 189 -2.55 6.90 -14.03
CA GLY A 189 -1.22 6.34 -14.14
C GLY A 189 -1.09 4.85 -13.75
N LYS A 190 -0.18 4.15 -14.45
CA LYS A 190 0.08 2.70 -14.28
C LYS A 190 0.46 2.35 -12.83
N PHE A 191 1.18 3.22 -12.12
CA PHE A 191 1.54 2.99 -10.72
C PHE A 191 0.31 2.94 -9.78
N ASN A 192 -0.80 3.62 -10.11
CA ASN A 192 -2.04 3.51 -9.35
C ASN A 192 -2.78 2.19 -9.62
N VAL A 193 -2.57 1.56 -10.77
CA VAL A 193 -3.02 0.16 -10.98
C VAL A 193 -2.30 -0.76 -10.00
N TYR A 194 -0.98 -0.66 -9.84
CA TYR A 194 -0.23 -1.45 -8.84
C TYR A 194 -0.69 -1.17 -7.41
N ASN A 195 -0.95 0.10 -7.05
CA ASN A 195 -1.49 0.45 -5.74
C ASN A 195 -2.87 -0.18 -5.48
N ALA A 196 -3.74 -0.16 -6.49
CA ALA A 196 -5.07 -0.79 -6.44
C ALA A 196 -4.97 -2.32 -6.34
N LEU A 197 -4.11 -2.97 -7.15
CA LEU A 197 -3.90 -4.41 -7.10
C LEU A 197 -3.43 -4.89 -5.71
N ALA A 198 -2.50 -4.16 -5.09
CA ALA A 198 -2.05 -4.44 -3.74
C ALA A 198 -3.19 -4.31 -2.71
N ALA A 199 -4.04 -3.28 -2.88
CA ALA A 199 -5.20 -3.06 -1.99
C ALA A 199 -6.29 -4.12 -2.21
N ILE A 200 -6.61 -4.46 -3.46
CA ILE A 200 -7.52 -5.55 -3.82
C ILE A 200 -7.06 -6.86 -3.17
N THR A 201 -5.78 -7.20 -3.35
CA THR A 201 -5.22 -8.44 -2.79
C THR A 201 -5.37 -8.49 -1.28
N ALA A 202 -5.01 -7.40 -0.58
CA ALA A 202 -5.14 -7.33 0.88
C ALA A 202 -6.59 -7.47 1.34
N ALA A 203 -7.53 -6.78 0.70
CA ALA A 203 -8.94 -6.81 1.06
C ALA A 203 -9.59 -8.20 0.78
N LEU A 204 -9.23 -8.86 -0.32
CA LEU A 204 -9.70 -10.22 -0.62
C LEU A 204 -9.23 -11.24 0.42
N LEU A 205 -8.06 -11.05 1.02
CA LEU A 205 -7.53 -11.90 2.09
C LEU A 205 -8.24 -11.68 3.44
N GLU A 206 -8.95 -10.57 3.58
CA GLU A 206 -9.86 -10.29 4.69
C GLU A 206 -11.33 -10.58 4.33
N ASP A 207 -11.55 -11.38 3.27
CA ASP A 207 -12.86 -11.84 2.77
C ASP A 207 -13.82 -10.72 2.34
N VAL A 208 -13.33 -9.51 2.03
CA VAL A 208 -14.16 -8.44 1.46
C VAL A 208 -14.61 -8.86 0.05
N PRO A 209 -15.91 -8.78 -0.28
CA PRO A 209 -16.42 -9.13 -1.61
C PRO A 209 -15.81 -8.24 -2.72
N LEU A 210 -15.49 -8.83 -3.87
CA LEU A 210 -14.82 -8.12 -4.98
C LEU A 210 -15.63 -6.92 -5.48
N GLU A 211 -16.96 -7.00 -5.51
CA GLU A 211 -17.84 -5.90 -5.92
C GLU A 211 -17.84 -4.72 -4.91
N GLU A 212 -17.69 -5.00 -3.62
CA GLU A 212 -17.53 -3.94 -2.61
C GLU A 212 -16.17 -3.27 -2.75
N ILE A 213 -15.10 -4.04 -2.97
CA ILE A 213 -13.75 -3.55 -3.25
C ILE A 213 -13.79 -2.61 -4.48
N LYS A 214 -14.41 -3.04 -5.58
CA LYS A 214 -14.59 -2.24 -6.78
C LYS A 214 -15.29 -0.90 -6.46
N THR A 215 -16.44 -0.97 -5.80
CA THR A 215 -17.23 0.22 -5.45
C THR A 215 -16.41 1.22 -4.62
N SER A 216 -15.68 0.74 -3.63
CA SER A 216 -14.81 1.57 -2.80
C SER A 216 -13.71 2.22 -3.62
N LEU A 217 -12.99 1.46 -4.44
CA LEU A 217 -11.89 1.97 -5.27
C LEU A 217 -12.35 3.04 -6.26
N GLU A 218 -13.50 2.83 -6.92
CA GLU A 218 -14.07 3.76 -7.90
C GLU A 218 -14.59 5.06 -7.23
N SER A 219 -14.88 5.03 -5.93
CA SER A 219 -15.30 6.20 -5.15
C SER A 219 -14.14 7.13 -4.78
N VAL A 220 -12.89 6.62 -4.75
CA VAL A 220 -11.71 7.40 -4.33
C VAL A 220 -11.34 8.41 -5.41
N ALA A 221 -11.45 9.70 -5.10
CA ALA A 221 -11.10 10.77 -6.03
C ALA A 221 -9.59 10.95 -6.21
N GLY A 222 -8.81 10.64 -5.16
CA GLY A 222 -7.36 10.79 -5.12
C GLY A 222 -6.84 10.65 -3.70
N VAL A 223 -5.53 10.82 -3.54
CA VAL A 223 -4.84 10.85 -2.25
C VAL A 223 -4.01 12.13 -2.22
N ASP A 224 -4.14 12.91 -1.15
CA ASP A 224 -3.48 14.20 -0.98
C ASP A 224 -1.97 14.10 -1.23
N GLY A 225 -1.43 15.00 -2.05
CA GLY A 225 -0.02 15.01 -2.44
C GLY A 225 0.45 13.79 -3.24
N ARG A 226 -0.46 13.05 -3.90
CA ARG A 226 -0.15 11.88 -4.75
C ARG A 226 -0.81 12.00 -6.12
N VAL A 227 -0.13 12.70 -7.05
CA VAL A 227 -0.67 13.11 -8.36
C VAL A 227 -2.03 13.80 -8.16
N GLU A 228 -2.09 14.64 -7.15
CA GLU A 228 -3.28 15.40 -6.80
C GLU A 228 -3.51 16.51 -7.81
N SER A 229 -4.66 16.49 -8.47
CA SER A 229 -5.05 17.55 -9.39
C SER A 229 -5.69 18.69 -8.60
N VAL A 230 -5.16 19.90 -8.74
CA VAL A 230 -5.71 21.11 -8.16
C VAL A 230 -6.53 21.85 -9.21
N ASP A 231 -7.85 21.90 -9.03
CA ASP A 231 -8.76 22.63 -9.89
C ASP A 231 -9.26 23.90 -9.14
N ALA A 232 -8.86 25.05 -9.61
CA ALA A 232 -9.29 26.37 -9.14
C ALA A 232 -10.01 27.17 -10.27
N GLY A 233 -10.46 26.49 -11.33
CA GLY A 233 -11.10 27.09 -12.50
C GLY A 233 -10.13 27.62 -13.56
N GLN A 234 -8.83 27.26 -13.49
CA GLN A 234 -7.83 27.59 -14.49
C GLN A 234 -7.94 26.66 -15.72
N ASP A 235 -7.40 27.11 -16.86
CA ASP A 235 -7.38 26.40 -18.14
C ASP A 235 -6.14 25.51 -18.35
N TYR A 236 -5.32 25.34 -17.31
CA TYR A 236 -4.13 24.48 -17.30
C TYR A 236 -4.16 23.53 -16.11
N ALA A 237 -3.50 22.37 -16.25
CA ALA A 237 -3.42 21.41 -15.18
C ALA A 237 -2.39 21.83 -14.11
N VAL A 238 -2.76 21.73 -12.84
CA VAL A 238 -1.87 21.86 -11.69
C VAL A 238 -1.89 20.55 -10.94
N ILE A 239 -0.71 19.94 -10.74
CA ILE A 239 -0.57 18.65 -10.08
C ILE A 239 0.39 18.79 -8.91
N VAL A 240 0.02 18.26 -7.76
CA VAL A 240 0.85 18.19 -6.56
C VAL A 240 1.23 16.73 -6.31
N ASP A 241 2.54 16.46 -6.18
CA ASP A 241 3.04 15.13 -5.85
C ASP A 241 4.25 15.19 -4.92
N TYR A 242 4.40 14.17 -4.10
CA TYR A 242 5.50 14.01 -3.15
C TYR A 242 6.77 13.40 -3.78
N ALA A 243 6.82 13.18 -5.08
CA ALA A 243 7.97 12.60 -5.76
C ALA A 243 9.25 13.42 -5.50
N HIS A 244 10.25 12.78 -4.93
CA HIS A 244 11.54 13.38 -4.56
C HIS A 244 12.73 12.47 -4.89
N THR A 245 12.48 11.34 -5.57
CA THR A 245 13.49 10.43 -6.10
C THR A 245 13.48 10.45 -7.62
N PRO A 246 14.58 10.09 -8.31
CA PRO A 246 14.59 10.01 -9.77
C PRO A 246 13.48 9.14 -10.35
N ASP A 247 13.29 7.92 -9.82
CA ASP A 247 12.22 7.00 -10.22
C ASP A 247 10.82 7.60 -9.95
N GLY A 248 10.61 8.17 -8.77
CA GLY A 248 9.33 8.81 -8.43
C GLY A 248 8.99 9.95 -9.38
N LEU A 249 9.94 10.83 -9.67
CA LEU A 249 9.76 11.94 -10.60
C LEU A 249 9.51 11.46 -12.03
N GLU A 250 10.26 10.45 -12.50
CA GLU A 250 10.07 9.87 -13.83
C GLU A 250 8.67 9.27 -13.98
N ASN A 251 8.20 8.52 -12.98
CA ASN A 251 6.86 7.92 -12.99
C ASN A 251 5.75 8.99 -13.04
N VAL A 252 5.88 10.07 -12.25
CA VAL A 252 4.91 11.18 -12.28
C VAL A 252 4.93 11.89 -13.62
N LEU A 253 6.11 12.22 -14.16
CA LEU A 253 6.24 12.90 -15.45
C LEU A 253 5.69 12.04 -16.59
N ARG A 254 5.96 10.74 -16.61
CA ARG A 254 5.39 9.81 -17.61
C ARG A 254 3.87 9.80 -17.53
N ALA A 255 3.29 9.69 -16.32
CA ALA A 255 1.85 9.73 -16.16
C ALA A 255 1.27 11.06 -16.66
N VAL A 256 1.90 12.19 -16.35
CA VAL A 256 1.48 13.51 -16.86
C VAL A 256 1.52 13.56 -18.39
N CYS A 257 2.60 13.06 -19.02
CA CYS A 257 2.72 13.01 -20.48
C CYS A 257 1.65 12.12 -21.15
N GLU A 258 1.19 11.05 -20.49
CA GLU A 258 0.15 10.16 -21.01
C GLU A 258 -1.22 10.84 -21.19
N PHE A 259 -1.50 11.88 -20.39
CA PHE A 259 -2.80 12.57 -20.45
C PHE A 259 -2.72 14.05 -20.86
N ALA A 260 -1.53 14.63 -20.99
CA ALA A 260 -1.33 16.02 -21.42
C ALA A 260 -1.05 16.16 -22.91
N GLY A 261 -0.92 15.03 -23.66
CA GLY A 261 -0.60 14.98 -25.09
C GLY A 261 -1.79 15.11 -26.00
#